data_715c8c6fa9bab51f299d59b63fd85bc3
#
_entry.id   715c8c6fa9bab51f299d59b63fd85bc3
#
_cell.length_a   1.000
_cell.length_b   1.000
_cell.length_c   1.000
_cell.angle_alpha   90.00
_cell.angle_beta   90.00
_cell.angle_gamma   90.00
#
_symmetry.space_group_name_H-M   'P 1'
#
loop_
_entity.id
_entity.type
_entity.pdbx_description
1 polymer ?
#
loop_
_entity_poly.entity_id
_entity_poly.type
_entity_poly.pdbx_seq_one_letter_code
_entity_poly.pdbx_strand_id
1 'polypeptide(L)'
;IKATLSDPKNLKVSIKNWYDFSNLNEYILHWNVKGEDGTLLAEGTKEVDCEPHATAEILLGAVKLPASVREAYLNLSWSRKEAALLVDADWEVAYDQFVLAGNKNATAHRPQKAGETAFVVDKNTGALSSLTLNGKELLAAPVTLSLFRPATDNDNRDRNGARLWRKAGLNNLTQKVVSLKEGRTSATVRAEILNGKGQKVGMADFVYSLGKNGALKVHTTFQPDTAIVKSMARLGLTFRMADTYDQVSYLGRGDHETYIDRNQSGRIDLYDTTVERMFHYYATPQSTGNRTDVRWAKLTDQAGEGVFMESNRPFQFSIIPFSDVLLEKAHHINELERDGMMTIHLDAEQAGVGTATCGPGVLPQYLVPVKKQSFEFTLYPVK
;
A
#
# COMPACT_ATOMS: atom_id res chain seq x y z
N ILE A 1 20.31 17.27 5.19
CA ILE A 1 19.84 18.05 4.03
C ILE A 1 18.34 17.82 3.90
N LYS A 2 17.57 18.89 3.62
CA LYS A 2 16.11 18.78 3.39
C LYS A 2 15.70 19.72 2.28
N ALA A 3 14.97 19.20 1.30
CA ALA A 3 14.42 19.98 0.20
C ALA A 3 12.93 20.31 0.40
N THR A 4 12.50 21.41 -0.22
CA THR A 4 11.10 21.78 -0.38
C THR A 4 10.90 22.29 -1.79
N LEU A 5 9.93 21.76 -2.52
CA LEU A 5 9.61 22.20 -3.88
C LEU A 5 8.78 23.48 -3.82
N SER A 6 9.41 24.64 -4.14
CA SER A 6 8.79 25.96 -4.05
C SER A 6 8.05 26.37 -5.33
N ASP A 7 8.50 25.90 -6.50
CA ASP A 7 7.82 26.09 -7.79
C ASP A 7 7.89 24.81 -8.63
N PRO A 8 6.78 24.01 -8.66
CA PRO A 8 6.74 22.78 -9.44
C PRO A 8 6.88 22.94 -10.96
N LYS A 9 6.51 24.12 -11.52
CA LYS A 9 6.56 24.35 -12.97
C LYS A 9 7.99 24.53 -13.47
N ASN A 10 8.79 25.22 -12.70
CA ASN A 10 10.18 25.52 -13.04
C ASN A 10 11.17 24.64 -12.26
N LEU A 11 10.67 23.68 -11.48
CA LEU A 11 11.44 22.84 -10.58
C LEU A 11 12.38 23.67 -9.69
N LYS A 12 11.82 24.72 -9.06
CA LYS A 12 12.56 25.52 -8.09
C LYS A 12 12.47 24.86 -6.73
N VAL A 13 13.62 24.62 -6.11
CA VAL A 13 13.77 23.89 -4.86
C VAL A 13 14.49 24.73 -3.84
N SER A 14 13.94 24.82 -2.64
CA SER A 14 14.57 25.41 -1.46
C SER A 14 15.28 24.31 -0.68
N ILE A 15 16.60 24.41 -0.52
CA ILE A 15 17.44 23.42 0.15
C ILE A 15 17.88 23.98 1.50
N LYS A 16 17.48 23.30 2.59
CA LYS A 16 17.93 23.58 3.95
C LYS A 16 19.12 22.70 4.28
N ASN A 17 20.27 23.31 4.61
CA ASN A 17 21.40 22.62 5.17
C ASN A 17 21.20 22.45 6.69
N TRP A 18 21.07 21.20 7.16
CA TRP A 18 20.94 20.85 8.57
C TRP A 18 22.25 20.35 9.20
N TYR A 19 23.35 20.34 8.43
CA TYR A 19 24.67 20.05 9.02
C TYR A 19 25.12 21.21 9.93
N ASP A 20 25.89 20.85 10.95
CA ASP A 20 26.48 21.81 11.89
C ASP A 20 27.83 22.34 11.40
N PHE A 21 28.58 21.54 10.62
CA PHE A 21 29.95 21.82 10.25
C PHE A 21 30.27 21.69 8.76
N SER A 22 29.41 21.05 7.97
CA SER A 22 29.66 20.79 6.55
C SER A 22 28.88 21.75 5.65
N ASN A 23 29.57 22.39 4.70
CA ASN A 23 28.94 23.10 3.60
C ASN A 23 28.44 22.09 2.55
N LEU A 24 27.34 22.38 1.87
CA LEU A 24 26.79 21.50 0.83
C LEU A 24 27.66 21.41 -0.42
N ASN A 25 28.66 22.26 -0.60
CA ASN A 25 29.64 22.15 -1.68
C ASN A 25 30.55 20.91 -1.59
N GLU A 26 30.56 20.21 -0.45
CA GLU A 26 31.20 18.89 -0.28
C GLU A 26 30.43 17.75 -0.96
N TYR A 27 29.19 18.02 -1.41
CA TYR A 27 28.26 17.05 -1.97
C TYR A 27 27.88 17.47 -3.39
N ILE A 28 27.34 16.51 -4.14
CA ILE A 28 26.71 16.73 -5.42
C ILE A 28 25.23 16.38 -5.33
N LEU A 29 24.37 17.24 -5.84
CA LEU A 29 22.96 16.98 -6.03
C LEU A 29 22.77 16.33 -7.41
N HIS A 30 22.28 15.09 -7.42
CA HIS A 30 21.72 14.44 -8.58
C HIS A 30 20.20 14.61 -8.55
N TRP A 31 19.61 14.92 -9.68
CA TRP A 31 18.17 15.02 -9.78
C TRP A 31 17.67 14.36 -11.05
N ASN A 32 16.49 13.79 -11.00
CA ASN A 32 15.79 13.31 -12.18
C ASN A 32 14.28 13.48 -12.03
N VAL A 33 13.57 13.49 -13.16
CA VAL A 33 12.12 13.41 -13.25
C VAL A 33 11.78 12.14 -13.99
N LYS A 34 11.03 11.25 -13.32
CA LYS A 34 10.52 10.01 -13.90
C LYS A 34 9.00 10.07 -14.01
N GLY A 35 8.45 9.56 -15.11
CA GLY A 35 7.02 9.29 -15.26
C GLY A 35 6.58 8.09 -14.42
N GLU A 36 5.27 7.95 -14.24
CA GLU A 36 4.65 6.80 -13.55
C GLU A 36 4.91 5.45 -14.20
N ASP A 37 5.34 5.44 -15.46
CA ASP A 37 5.76 4.27 -16.25
C ASP A 37 7.27 3.98 -16.17
N GLY A 38 7.99 4.71 -15.30
CA GLY A 38 9.44 4.62 -15.15
C GLY A 38 10.24 5.39 -16.21
N THR A 39 9.59 6.01 -17.20
CA THR A 39 10.29 6.77 -18.26
C THR A 39 11.04 7.94 -17.66
N LEU A 40 12.33 8.04 -17.94
CA LEU A 40 13.15 9.19 -17.57
C LEU A 40 12.81 10.38 -18.48
N LEU A 41 12.30 11.45 -17.88
CA LEU A 41 11.85 12.66 -18.59
C LEU A 41 12.89 13.77 -18.59
N ALA A 42 13.68 13.86 -17.53
CA ALA A 42 14.80 14.79 -17.40
C ALA A 42 15.73 14.33 -16.27
N GLU A 43 16.98 14.74 -16.34
CA GLU A 43 17.97 14.51 -15.28
C GLU A 43 19.07 15.54 -15.31
N GLY A 44 19.85 15.62 -14.26
CA GLY A 44 21.03 16.47 -14.18
C GLY A 44 21.70 16.43 -12.82
N THR A 45 22.77 17.20 -12.72
CA THR A 45 23.53 17.38 -11.47
C THR A 45 23.66 18.87 -11.15
N LYS A 46 23.82 19.20 -9.87
CA LYS A 46 24.07 20.55 -9.39
C LYS A 46 25.06 20.53 -8.22
N GLU A 47 25.98 21.47 -8.27
CA GLU A 47 26.73 21.87 -7.07
C GLU A 47 25.97 22.96 -6.34
N VAL A 48 25.93 22.89 -5.03
CA VAL A 48 25.21 23.84 -4.18
C VAL A 48 26.15 24.31 -3.09
N ASP A 49 26.41 25.62 -3.09
CA ASP A 49 27.12 26.26 -1.99
C ASP A 49 26.09 26.74 -0.96
N CYS A 50 26.09 26.12 0.19
CA CYS A 50 25.15 26.41 1.26
C CYS A 50 25.79 26.11 2.61
N GLU A 51 26.06 27.16 3.37
CA GLU A 51 26.69 27.08 4.70
C GLU A 51 25.81 26.29 5.70
N PRO A 52 26.41 25.75 6.77
CA PRO A 52 25.67 25.16 7.87
C PRO A 52 24.48 26.03 8.32
N HIS A 53 23.33 25.40 8.54
CA HIS A 53 22.06 26.05 8.93
C HIS A 53 21.51 27.10 7.96
N ALA A 54 22.16 27.36 6.81
CA ALA A 54 21.65 28.24 5.77
C ALA A 54 20.57 27.57 4.90
N THR A 55 19.98 28.34 4.00
CA THR A 55 19.03 27.88 2.99
C THR A 55 19.45 28.44 1.64
N ALA A 56 19.51 27.60 0.62
CA ALA A 56 19.80 27.96 -0.75
C ALA A 56 18.58 27.69 -1.64
N GLU A 57 18.32 28.60 -2.57
CA GLU A 57 17.31 28.42 -3.63
C GLU A 57 17.99 27.97 -4.91
N ILE A 58 17.57 26.88 -5.49
CA ILE A 58 18.10 26.36 -6.75
C ILE A 58 17.01 26.18 -7.79
N LEU A 59 17.37 26.41 -9.05
CA LEU A 59 16.53 26.15 -10.21
C LEU A 59 17.11 24.95 -10.96
N LEU A 60 16.33 23.88 -11.09
CA LEU A 60 16.72 22.68 -11.83
C LEU A 60 16.38 22.79 -13.32
N GLY A 61 15.35 23.59 -13.66
CA GLY A 61 14.89 23.82 -15.02
C GLY A 61 13.44 23.41 -15.23
N ALA A 62 12.82 23.89 -16.31
CA ALA A 62 11.46 23.51 -16.63
C ALA A 62 11.43 22.15 -17.33
N VAL A 63 10.53 21.27 -16.87
CA VAL A 63 10.27 19.97 -17.52
C VAL A 63 8.84 19.96 -18.04
N LYS A 64 8.70 19.70 -19.34
CA LYS A 64 7.39 19.53 -19.97
C LYS A 64 6.98 18.07 -19.85
N LEU A 65 5.97 17.79 -19.03
CA LEU A 65 5.42 16.44 -18.89
C LEU A 65 4.63 16.07 -20.17
N PRO A 66 4.84 14.87 -20.72
CA PRO A 66 4.05 14.36 -21.85
C PRO A 66 2.55 14.29 -21.51
N ALA A 67 1.70 14.48 -22.51
CA ALA A 67 0.25 14.40 -22.30
C ALA A 67 -0.25 13.01 -21.86
N SER A 68 0.54 11.96 -22.10
CA SER A 68 0.31 10.59 -21.65
C SER A 68 0.64 10.34 -20.18
N VAL A 69 1.40 11.22 -19.53
CA VAL A 69 1.85 11.07 -18.14
C VAL A 69 0.82 11.67 -17.19
N ARG A 70 0.25 10.86 -16.29
CA ARG A 70 -0.70 11.29 -15.26
C ARG A 70 0.00 11.85 -14.04
N GLU A 71 1.12 11.25 -13.67
CA GLU A 71 1.91 11.58 -12.50
C GLU A 71 3.40 11.40 -12.82
N ALA A 72 4.24 12.31 -12.35
CA ALA A 72 5.69 12.17 -12.45
C ALA A 72 6.32 12.45 -11.09
N TYR A 73 7.56 12.04 -10.92
CA TYR A 73 8.29 12.15 -9.66
C TYR A 73 9.60 12.88 -9.87
N LEU A 74 9.77 14.02 -9.21
CA LEU A 74 11.06 14.67 -9.08
C LEU A 74 11.81 14.02 -7.93
N ASN A 75 12.90 13.35 -8.24
CA ASN A 75 13.81 12.75 -7.27
C ASN A 75 15.03 13.63 -7.08
N LEU A 76 15.42 13.87 -5.86
CA LEU A 76 16.64 14.55 -5.45
C LEU A 76 17.48 13.58 -4.64
N SER A 77 18.75 13.41 -4.97
CA SER A 77 19.70 12.54 -4.30
C SER A 77 21.01 13.27 -4.08
N TRP A 78 21.50 13.28 -2.88
CA TRP A 78 22.76 13.89 -2.50
C TRP A 78 23.81 12.84 -2.23
N SER A 79 24.93 12.89 -2.90
CA SER A 79 26.05 12.01 -2.66
C SER A 79 27.33 12.79 -2.31
N ARG A 80 28.27 12.13 -1.67
CA ARG A 80 29.59 12.72 -1.39
C ARG A 80 30.39 12.83 -2.67
N LYS A 81 31.16 13.90 -2.82
CA LYS A 81 32.13 14.07 -3.92
C LYS A 81 33.38 13.20 -3.70
N GLU A 82 33.78 13.06 -2.45
CA GLU A 82 34.99 12.34 -2.07
C GLU A 82 34.70 11.30 -1.00
N ALA A 83 35.48 10.22 -1.00
CA ALA A 83 35.42 9.22 0.05
C ALA A 83 35.83 9.81 1.40
N ALA A 84 35.22 9.33 2.46
CA ALA A 84 35.57 9.62 3.84
C ALA A 84 35.80 8.33 4.61
N LEU A 85 36.23 8.41 5.87
CA LEU A 85 36.37 7.24 6.71
C LEU A 85 35.06 6.46 6.77
N LEU A 86 35.09 5.19 6.34
CA LEU A 86 33.95 4.25 6.30
C LEU A 86 32.79 4.64 5.34
N VAL A 87 32.99 5.63 4.47
CA VAL A 87 31.97 6.06 3.49
C VAL A 87 32.64 6.28 2.16
N ASP A 88 32.21 5.56 1.13
CA ASP A 88 32.74 5.70 -0.22
C ASP A 88 32.29 7.03 -0.87
N ALA A 89 33.05 7.45 -1.90
CA ALA A 89 32.54 8.47 -2.83
C ALA A 89 31.23 7.98 -3.45
N ASP A 90 30.38 8.91 -3.86
CA ASP A 90 29.06 8.64 -4.41
C ASP A 90 28.04 8.00 -3.43
N TRP A 91 28.41 7.78 -2.18
CA TRP A 91 27.45 7.34 -1.16
C TRP A 91 26.32 8.36 -0.99
N GLU A 92 25.07 7.91 -1.15
CA GLU A 92 23.89 8.75 -0.93
C GLU A 92 23.70 9.08 0.55
N VAL A 93 23.77 10.36 0.88
CA VAL A 93 23.64 10.86 2.27
C VAL A 93 22.26 11.42 2.59
N ALA A 94 21.52 11.85 1.57
CA ALA A 94 20.16 12.37 1.73
C ALA A 94 19.40 12.30 0.41
N TYR A 95 18.08 12.26 0.50
CA TYR A 95 17.19 12.33 -0.65
C TYR A 95 15.85 12.97 -0.29
N ASP A 96 15.19 13.49 -1.30
CA ASP A 96 13.80 13.94 -1.26
C ASP A 96 13.11 13.53 -2.56
N GLN A 97 11.79 13.34 -2.51
CA GLN A 97 10.97 13.07 -3.68
C GLN A 97 9.73 13.94 -3.65
N PHE A 98 9.35 14.48 -4.80
CA PHE A 98 8.14 15.30 -4.97
C PHE A 98 7.28 14.76 -6.10
N VAL A 99 5.99 14.67 -5.85
CA VAL A 99 5.01 14.29 -6.87
C VAL A 99 4.67 15.50 -7.72
N LEU A 100 4.85 15.38 -9.02
CA LEU A 100 4.49 16.36 -10.03
C LEU A 100 3.18 15.94 -10.68
N ALA A 101 2.17 16.81 -10.61
CA ALA A 101 0.87 16.52 -11.25
C ALA A 101 1.01 16.60 -12.79
N GLY A 102 0.69 15.51 -13.45
CA GLY A 102 0.61 15.41 -14.91
C GLY A 102 -0.82 15.61 -15.43
N ASN A 103 -1.13 15.00 -16.54
CA ASN A 103 -2.45 15.07 -17.18
C ASN A 103 -3.45 14.12 -16.49
N LYS A 104 -4.38 14.66 -15.73
CA LYS A 104 -5.44 13.89 -15.04
C LYS A 104 -6.30 13.04 -15.97
N ASN A 105 -6.36 13.39 -17.26
CA ASN A 105 -7.13 12.69 -18.28
C ASN A 105 -6.31 11.65 -19.07
N ALA A 106 -5.00 11.53 -18.79
CA ALA A 106 -4.18 10.48 -19.39
C ALA A 106 -4.73 9.10 -18.98
N THR A 107 -4.69 8.17 -19.91
CA THR A 107 -5.13 6.79 -19.65
C THR A 107 -4.17 6.15 -18.64
N ALA A 108 -4.71 5.63 -17.54
CA ALA A 108 -3.92 4.81 -16.62
C ALA A 108 -3.36 3.60 -17.36
N HIS A 109 -2.13 3.21 -17.01
CA HIS A 109 -1.57 1.95 -17.50
C HIS A 109 -2.37 0.79 -16.87
N ARG A 110 -3.30 0.23 -17.66
CA ARG A 110 -4.15 -0.89 -17.24
C ARG A 110 -3.86 -2.08 -18.13
N PRO A 111 -3.91 -3.30 -17.58
CA PRO A 111 -3.76 -4.49 -18.39
C PRO A 111 -4.90 -4.63 -19.41
N GLN A 112 -4.57 -5.19 -20.56
CA GLN A 112 -5.58 -5.58 -21.52
C GLN A 112 -6.36 -6.79 -21.01
N LYS A 113 -7.56 -7.01 -21.56
CA LYS A 113 -8.36 -8.18 -21.24
C LYS A 113 -7.60 -9.46 -21.60
N ALA A 114 -7.28 -10.27 -20.59
CA ALA A 114 -6.51 -11.51 -20.76
C ALA A 114 -7.36 -12.69 -21.25
N GLY A 115 -8.68 -12.65 -21.06
CA GLY A 115 -9.58 -13.75 -21.40
C GLY A 115 -10.99 -13.57 -20.86
N GLU A 116 -11.73 -14.68 -20.77
CA GLU A 116 -13.05 -14.69 -20.16
C GLU A 116 -12.89 -14.63 -18.62
N THR A 117 -13.52 -13.61 -18.02
CA THR A 117 -13.56 -13.43 -16.56
C THR A 117 -14.96 -13.71 -16.06
N ALA A 118 -15.07 -14.50 -14.98
CA ALA A 118 -16.32 -14.72 -14.25
C ALA A 118 -16.09 -14.58 -12.74
N PHE A 119 -17.15 -14.30 -12.01
CA PHE A 119 -17.11 -14.20 -10.56
C PHE A 119 -18.37 -14.80 -9.92
N VAL A 120 -18.24 -15.22 -8.67
CA VAL A 120 -19.34 -15.74 -7.86
C VAL A 120 -19.33 -15.08 -6.49
N VAL A 121 -20.54 -14.70 -6.03
CA VAL A 121 -20.77 -14.19 -4.67
C VAL A 121 -21.47 -15.27 -3.84
N ASP A 122 -20.94 -15.57 -2.68
CA ASP A 122 -21.56 -16.54 -1.77
C ASP A 122 -22.87 -15.98 -1.20
N LYS A 123 -23.93 -16.75 -1.27
CA LYS A 123 -25.30 -16.30 -0.91
C LYS A 123 -25.52 -16.14 0.59
N ASN A 124 -24.71 -16.76 1.42
CA ASN A 124 -24.82 -16.70 2.88
C ASN A 124 -23.98 -15.57 3.47
N THR A 125 -22.77 -15.40 2.94
CA THR A 125 -21.79 -14.43 3.43
C THR A 125 -21.75 -13.14 2.62
N GLY A 126 -22.14 -13.19 1.34
CA GLY A 126 -22.01 -12.06 0.42
C GLY A 126 -20.57 -11.76 -0.01
N ALA A 127 -19.63 -12.60 0.37
CA ALA A 127 -18.24 -12.49 -0.02
C ALA A 127 -18.05 -12.91 -1.49
N LEU A 128 -17.08 -12.32 -2.18
CA LEU A 128 -16.63 -12.80 -3.49
C LEU A 128 -15.91 -14.13 -3.28
N SER A 129 -16.58 -15.23 -3.59
CA SER A 129 -16.09 -16.59 -3.33
C SER A 129 -15.32 -17.21 -4.50
N SER A 130 -15.45 -16.65 -5.69
CA SER A 130 -14.72 -17.10 -6.89
C SER A 130 -14.44 -15.94 -7.82
N LEU A 131 -13.26 -15.93 -8.40
CA LEU A 131 -12.84 -15.07 -9.51
C LEU A 131 -12.03 -15.93 -10.48
N THR A 132 -12.54 -16.14 -11.68
CA THR A 132 -11.89 -17.01 -12.66
C THR A 132 -11.40 -16.26 -13.89
N LEU A 133 -10.32 -16.75 -14.47
CA LEU A 133 -9.81 -16.39 -15.80
C LEU A 133 -9.79 -17.66 -16.68
N ASN A 134 -10.57 -17.63 -17.78
CA ASN A 134 -10.71 -18.78 -18.68
C ASN A 134 -11.08 -20.09 -17.94
N GLY A 135 -11.90 -19.99 -16.89
CA GLY A 135 -12.30 -21.10 -16.04
C GLY A 135 -11.30 -21.52 -14.95
N LYS A 136 -10.08 -20.99 -14.92
CA LYS A 136 -9.10 -21.22 -13.84
C LYS A 136 -9.43 -20.33 -12.65
N GLU A 137 -9.60 -20.92 -11.46
CA GLU A 137 -9.83 -20.17 -10.21
C GLU A 137 -8.55 -19.48 -9.76
N LEU A 138 -8.67 -18.20 -9.38
CA LEU A 138 -7.59 -17.38 -8.88
C LEU A 138 -7.59 -17.27 -7.34
N LEU A 139 -8.76 -17.41 -6.71
CA LEU A 139 -8.90 -17.27 -5.26
C LEU A 139 -8.75 -18.62 -4.57
N ALA A 140 -7.92 -18.68 -3.53
CA ALA A 140 -7.84 -19.82 -2.61
C ALA A 140 -8.76 -19.62 -1.40
N ALA A 141 -9.13 -18.37 -1.09
CA ALA A 141 -10.15 -18.04 -0.09
C ALA A 141 -10.92 -16.78 -0.51
N PRO A 142 -12.19 -16.64 -0.05
CA PRO A 142 -13.06 -15.53 -0.43
C PRO A 142 -12.49 -14.15 -0.11
N VAL A 143 -12.86 -13.15 -0.91
CA VAL A 143 -12.57 -11.74 -0.62
C VAL A 143 -13.57 -11.25 0.43
N THR A 144 -13.05 -10.81 1.57
CA THR A 144 -13.82 -10.36 2.74
C THR A 144 -13.36 -8.99 3.24
N LEU A 145 -14.20 -8.33 4.05
CA LEU A 145 -13.84 -7.10 4.74
C LEU A 145 -12.72 -7.38 5.75
N SER A 146 -11.69 -6.52 5.76
CA SER A 146 -10.58 -6.59 6.70
C SER A 146 -10.53 -5.33 7.58
N LEU A 147 -10.55 -5.51 8.91
CA LEU A 147 -10.50 -4.45 9.92
C LEU A 147 -9.34 -4.63 10.92
N PHE A 148 -8.62 -5.74 10.81
CA PHE A 148 -7.60 -6.19 11.76
C PHE A 148 -6.27 -6.46 11.05
N ARG A 149 -5.16 -6.32 11.77
CA ARG A 149 -3.85 -6.85 11.40
C ARG A 149 -3.25 -7.62 12.57
N PRO A 150 -2.43 -8.66 12.33
CA PRO A 150 -1.61 -9.26 13.37
C PRO A 150 -0.81 -8.18 14.08
N ALA A 151 -0.97 -8.12 15.41
CA ALA A 151 -0.51 -6.96 16.17
C ALA A 151 1.01 -6.84 16.18
N THR A 152 1.51 -5.65 15.86
CA THR A 152 2.94 -5.32 16.07
C THR A 152 3.23 -5.14 17.56
N ASP A 153 4.52 -5.14 17.94
CA ASP A 153 4.94 -4.87 19.32
C ASP A 153 4.38 -3.53 19.81
N ASN A 154 4.39 -2.51 18.94
CA ASN A 154 3.81 -1.21 19.26
C ASN A 154 2.29 -1.27 19.41
N ASP A 155 1.58 -1.98 18.53
CA ASP A 155 0.13 -2.14 18.62
C ASP A 155 -0.32 -2.77 19.95
N ASN A 156 0.47 -3.71 20.48
CA ASN A 156 0.21 -4.35 21.77
C ASN A 156 0.37 -3.39 22.96
N ARG A 157 1.12 -2.30 22.81
CA ARG A 157 1.36 -1.28 23.83
C ARG A 157 0.53 -0.02 23.63
N ASP A 158 0.03 0.22 22.41
CA ASP A 158 -0.79 1.40 22.10
C ASP A 158 -2.19 1.29 22.74
N ARG A 159 -2.61 2.38 23.39
CA ARG A 159 -3.97 2.49 23.97
C ARG A 159 -5.09 2.37 22.93
N ASN A 160 -4.84 2.76 21.67
CA ASN A 160 -5.77 2.66 20.54
C ASN A 160 -5.52 1.38 19.68
N GLY A 161 -4.57 0.55 20.07
CA GLY A 161 -4.08 -0.59 19.32
C GLY A 161 -4.81 -1.91 19.59
N ALA A 162 -4.03 -2.98 19.58
CA ALA A 162 -4.50 -4.37 19.53
C ALA A 162 -5.50 -4.76 20.62
N ARG A 163 -5.38 -4.21 21.84
CA ARG A 163 -6.31 -4.47 22.94
C ARG A 163 -7.75 -4.08 22.58
N LEU A 164 -7.95 -2.94 21.91
CA LEU A 164 -9.28 -2.49 21.49
C LEU A 164 -9.80 -3.32 20.32
N TRP A 165 -8.94 -3.68 19.38
CA TRP A 165 -9.31 -4.51 18.24
C TRP A 165 -9.77 -5.92 18.66
N ARG A 166 -9.00 -6.57 19.57
CA ARG A 166 -9.36 -7.88 20.15
C ARG A 166 -10.60 -7.80 21.02
N LYS A 167 -10.78 -6.72 21.79
CA LYS A 167 -11.99 -6.51 22.60
C LYS A 167 -13.25 -6.43 21.73
N ALA A 168 -13.17 -5.75 20.59
CA ALA A 168 -14.23 -5.68 19.61
C ALA A 168 -14.37 -6.97 18.76
N GLY A 169 -13.40 -7.91 18.84
CA GLY A 169 -13.37 -9.15 18.10
C GLY A 169 -13.09 -8.97 16.59
N LEU A 170 -12.34 -7.91 16.21
CA LEU A 170 -12.05 -7.62 14.81
C LEU A 170 -11.09 -8.63 14.16
N ASN A 171 -10.39 -9.42 14.94
CA ASN A 171 -9.50 -10.51 14.51
C ASN A 171 -10.23 -11.80 14.07
N ASN A 172 -11.54 -11.86 14.23
CA ASN A 172 -12.35 -13.00 13.81
C ASN A 172 -13.72 -12.51 13.35
N LEU A 173 -13.77 -12.04 12.10
CA LEU A 173 -14.98 -11.50 11.49
C LEU A 173 -15.66 -12.53 10.61
N THR A 174 -16.98 -12.50 10.62
CA THR A 174 -17.85 -13.21 9.68
C THR A 174 -18.83 -12.25 9.05
N GLN A 175 -19.30 -12.56 7.85
CA GLN A 175 -20.30 -11.79 7.13
C GLN A 175 -21.60 -12.59 7.06
N LYS A 176 -22.72 -11.93 7.26
CA LYS A 176 -24.05 -12.54 7.13
C LYS A 176 -24.92 -11.66 6.23
N VAL A 177 -25.38 -12.21 5.12
CA VAL A 177 -26.21 -11.51 4.16
C VAL A 177 -27.54 -11.08 4.78
N VAL A 178 -27.88 -9.81 4.59
CA VAL A 178 -29.21 -9.24 4.87
C VAL A 178 -30.01 -9.14 3.59
N SER A 179 -29.34 -8.77 2.49
CA SER A 179 -29.96 -8.76 1.15
C SER A 179 -28.90 -8.99 0.08
N LEU A 180 -29.28 -9.70 -0.96
CA LEU A 180 -28.46 -9.97 -2.15
C LEU A 180 -29.33 -9.78 -3.38
N LYS A 181 -28.83 -8.98 -4.32
CA LYS A 181 -29.42 -8.83 -5.66
C LYS A 181 -28.34 -9.15 -6.69
N GLU A 182 -28.56 -10.20 -7.44
CA GLU A 182 -27.66 -10.63 -8.51
C GLU A 182 -28.19 -10.22 -9.88
N GLY A 183 -27.27 -9.78 -10.75
CA GLY A 183 -27.46 -9.55 -12.17
C GLY A 183 -26.45 -10.37 -12.96
N ARG A 184 -26.49 -10.27 -14.30
CA ARG A 184 -25.60 -11.04 -15.17
C ARG A 184 -24.11 -10.70 -14.97
N THR A 185 -23.79 -9.44 -14.70
CA THR A 185 -22.42 -8.92 -14.57
C THR A 185 -22.25 -8.10 -13.30
N SER A 186 -23.18 -8.21 -12.35
CA SER A 186 -23.15 -7.42 -11.11
C SER A 186 -23.83 -8.16 -9.97
N ALA A 187 -23.40 -7.83 -8.75
CA ALA A 187 -24.11 -8.23 -7.53
C ALA A 187 -24.07 -7.09 -6.53
N THR A 188 -25.17 -6.89 -5.81
CA THR A 188 -25.25 -5.93 -4.70
C THR A 188 -25.62 -6.68 -3.44
N VAL A 189 -24.78 -6.53 -2.43
CA VAL A 189 -24.89 -7.24 -1.15
C VAL A 189 -24.99 -6.22 -0.04
N ARG A 190 -25.90 -6.45 0.90
CA ARG A 190 -25.89 -5.84 2.22
C ARG A 190 -25.69 -6.92 3.26
N ALA A 191 -24.67 -6.77 4.12
CA ALA A 191 -24.31 -7.78 5.11
C ALA A 191 -24.10 -7.18 6.49
N GLU A 192 -24.47 -7.93 7.52
CA GLU A 192 -24.00 -7.71 8.88
C GLU A 192 -22.57 -8.22 9.00
N ILE A 193 -21.72 -7.43 9.62
CA ILE A 193 -20.37 -7.86 10.00
C ILE A 193 -20.41 -8.24 11.48
N LEU A 194 -20.13 -9.52 11.74
CA LEU A 194 -20.22 -10.12 13.06
C LEU A 194 -18.82 -10.48 13.56
N ASN A 195 -18.56 -10.31 14.85
CA ASN A 195 -17.34 -10.83 15.48
C ASN A 195 -17.50 -12.32 15.86
N GLY A 196 -16.42 -12.96 16.32
CA GLY A 196 -16.42 -14.37 16.71
C GLY A 196 -17.37 -14.75 17.86
N LYS A 197 -18.04 -13.75 18.50
CA LYS A 197 -19.09 -13.95 19.51
C LYS A 197 -20.49 -13.79 18.93
N GLY A 198 -20.62 -13.59 17.61
CA GLY A 198 -21.88 -13.31 16.93
C GLY A 198 -22.43 -11.89 17.14
N GLN A 199 -21.64 -11.00 17.73
CA GLN A 199 -22.04 -9.61 17.96
C GLN A 199 -21.80 -8.77 16.70
N LYS A 200 -22.78 -7.97 16.30
CA LYS A 200 -22.69 -7.11 15.13
C LYS A 200 -21.75 -5.92 15.40
N VAL A 201 -20.63 -5.87 14.68
CA VAL A 201 -19.64 -4.79 14.75
C VAL A 201 -19.87 -3.71 13.69
N GLY A 202 -20.77 -3.95 12.74
CA GLY A 202 -21.15 -2.98 11.72
C GLY A 202 -22.00 -3.57 10.61
N MET A 203 -22.26 -2.72 9.61
CA MET A 203 -22.91 -3.08 8.34
C MET A 203 -21.98 -2.80 7.19
N ALA A 204 -21.96 -3.70 6.21
CA ALA A 204 -21.23 -3.48 4.95
C ALA A 204 -22.16 -3.62 3.75
N ASP A 205 -22.01 -2.72 2.80
CA ASP A 205 -22.62 -2.82 1.48
C ASP A 205 -21.50 -3.08 0.46
N PHE A 206 -21.64 -4.13 -0.36
CA PHE A 206 -20.70 -4.47 -1.44
C PHE A 206 -21.43 -4.37 -2.78
N VAL A 207 -20.81 -3.71 -3.75
CA VAL A 207 -21.28 -3.67 -5.14
C VAL A 207 -20.17 -4.25 -6.01
N TYR A 208 -20.44 -5.42 -6.56
CA TYR A 208 -19.56 -6.10 -7.52
C TYR A 208 -20.03 -5.76 -8.93
N SER A 209 -19.10 -5.37 -9.81
CA SER A 209 -19.42 -5.02 -11.19
C SER A 209 -18.34 -5.49 -12.15
N LEU A 210 -18.66 -6.43 -13.02
CA LEU A 210 -17.77 -6.96 -14.03
C LEU A 210 -17.88 -6.14 -15.32
N GLY A 211 -16.79 -5.46 -15.69
CA GLY A 211 -16.69 -4.69 -16.90
C GLY A 211 -16.44 -5.54 -18.15
N LYS A 212 -16.73 -4.99 -19.34
CA LYS A 212 -16.48 -5.66 -20.63
C LYS A 212 -15.00 -5.99 -20.87
N ASN A 213 -14.11 -5.26 -20.21
CA ASN A 213 -12.64 -5.47 -20.23
C ASN A 213 -12.17 -6.56 -19.27
N GLY A 214 -13.08 -7.30 -18.62
CA GLY A 214 -12.74 -8.35 -17.65
C GLY A 214 -12.37 -7.85 -16.25
N ALA A 215 -12.42 -6.55 -16.00
CA ALA A 215 -12.16 -5.95 -14.69
C ALA A 215 -13.34 -6.16 -13.74
N LEU A 216 -13.11 -6.72 -12.58
CA LEU A 216 -14.09 -6.82 -11.51
C LEU A 216 -13.88 -5.67 -10.51
N LYS A 217 -14.80 -4.73 -10.50
CA LYS A 217 -14.86 -3.64 -9.55
C LYS A 217 -15.59 -4.09 -8.29
N VAL A 218 -14.99 -3.83 -7.11
CA VAL A 218 -15.58 -4.08 -5.80
C VAL A 218 -15.66 -2.75 -5.06
N HIS A 219 -16.85 -2.15 -5.07
CA HIS A 219 -17.14 -0.96 -4.28
C HIS A 219 -17.71 -1.40 -2.92
N THR A 220 -17.09 -0.93 -1.83
CA THR A 220 -17.43 -1.31 -0.47
C THR A 220 -17.76 -0.07 0.35
N THR A 221 -18.89 -0.11 1.08
CA THR A 221 -19.20 0.88 2.12
C THR A 221 -19.32 0.16 3.45
N PHE A 222 -18.54 0.58 4.44
CA PHE A 222 -18.61 0.05 5.79
C PHE A 222 -19.11 1.10 6.79
N GLN A 223 -20.10 0.72 7.59
CA GLN A 223 -20.65 1.51 8.70
C GLN A 223 -20.38 0.77 10.00
N PRO A 224 -19.34 1.17 10.79
CA PRO A 224 -19.05 0.55 12.08
C PRO A 224 -20.14 0.86 13.12
N ASP A 225 -20.36 -0.09 14.03
CA ASP A 225 -21.06 0.19 15.29
C ASP A 225 -20.06 0.85 16.27
N THR A 226 -20.16 2.16 16.42
CA THR A 226 -19.22 2.93 17.25
C THR A 226 -19.38 2.67 18.75
N ALA A 227 -20.45 1.99 19.18
CA ALA A 227 -20.58 1.54 20.57
C ALA A 227 -19.59 0.41 20.87
N ILE A 228 -19.27 -0.43 19.87
CA ILE A 228 -18.42 -1.62 19.99
C ILE A 228 -17.02 -1.33 19.43
N VAL A 229 -16.93 -0.84 18.20
CA VAL A 229 -15.67 -0.54 17.53
C VAL A 229 -15.16 0.84 17.95
N LYS A 230 -14.07 0.88 18.70
CA LYS A 230 -13.44 2.13 19.17
C LYS A 230 -12.17 2.48 18.40
N SER A 231 -11.58 1.49 17.71
CA SER A 231 -10.38 1.60 16.90
C SER A 231 -10.36 0.45 15.89
N MET A 232 -9.70 0.66 14.76
CA MET A 232 -9.48 -0.35 13.71
C MET A 232 -8.02 -0.29 13.26
N ALA A 233 -7.44 -1.46 12.95
CA ALA A 233 -6.09 -1.53 12.39
C ALA A 233 -6.06 -1.09 10.94
N ARG A 234 -7.07 -1.52 10.17
CA ARG A 234 -7.21 -1.24 8.74
C ARG A 234 -8.67 -1.15 8.33
N LEU A 235 -8.91 -0.66 7.16
CA LEU A 235 -10.18 -0.71 6.45
C LEU A 235 -9.90 -1.08 5.00
N GLY A 236 -10.21 -2.31 4.63
CA GLY A 236 -9.88 -2.82 3.31
C GLY A 236 -10.52 -4.17 3.02
N LEU A 237 -9.94 -4.88 2.06
CA LEU A 237 -10.30 -6.24 1.68
C LEU A 237 -9.13 -7.18 1.92
N THR A 238 -9.43 -8.43 2.28
CA THR A 238 -8.46 -9.52 2.36
C THR A 238 -8.96 -10.73 1.60
N PHE A 239 -8.04 -11.47 0.99
CA PHE A 239 -8.29 -12.74 0.31
C PHE A 239 -7.01 -13.56 0.26
N ARG A 240 -7.10 -14.80 -0.21
CA ARG A 240 -5.93 -15.65 -0.39
C ARG A 240 -5.85 -16.20 -1.80
N MET A 241 -4.62 -16.40 -2.26
CA MET A 241 -4.28 -17.06 -3.52
C MET A 241 -3.26 -18.17 -3.24
N ALA A 242 -3.10 -19.11 -4.17
CA ALA A 242 -2.07 -20.13 -4.06
C ALA A 242 -0.66 -19.52 -4.02
N ASP A 243 0.27 -20.12 -3.31
CA ASP A 243 1.65 -19.64 -3.15
C ASP A 243 2.49 -19.71 -4.43
N THR A 244 1.97 -20.33 -5.48
CA THR A 244 2.54 -20.27 -6.84
C THR A 244 2.46 -18.87 -7.48
N TYR A 245 1.61 -17.99 -6.99
CA TYR A 245 1.53 -16.57 -7.40
C TYR A 245 2.50 -15.73 -6.58
N ASP A 246 3.79 -15.88 -6.79
CA ASP A 246 4.85 -15.29 -5.97
C ASP A 246 5.55 -14.05 -6.57
N GLN A 247 5.25 -13.68 -7.83
CA GLN A 247 5.84 -12.52 -8.51
C GLN A 247 5.01 -11.28 -8.26
N VAL A 248 5.62 -10.24 -7.73
CA VAL A 248 4.96 -8.98 -7.37
C VAL A 248 5.58 -7.81 -8.12
N SER A 249 4.74 -7.04 -8.81
CA SER A 249 5.12 -5.74 -9.36
C SER A 249 4.19 -4.67 -8.80
N TYR A 250 4.69 -3.47 -8.51
CA TYR A 250 3.82 -2.38 -8.05
C TYR A 250 4.41 -1.01 -8.33
N LEU A 251 3.54 -0.01 -8.43
CA LEU A 251 3.88 1.42 -8.39
C LEU A 251 3.44 1.97 -7.04
N GLY A 252 4.40 2.28 -6.17
CA GLY A 252 4.14 2.73 -4.80
C GLY A 252 5.43 3.01 -4.04
N ARG A 253 5.33 3.27 -2.73
CA ARG A 253 6.53 3.43 -1.90
C ARG A 253 7.18 2.08 -1.59
N GLY A 254 8.47 2.01 -1.76
CA GLY A 254 9.32 0.84 -1.50
C GLY A 254 10.77 1.23 -1.52
N ASP A 255 11.65 0.26 -1.63
CA ASP A 255 11.54 -1.21 -1.78
C ASP A 255 11.15 -1.96 -0.48
N HIS A 256 11.39 -1.35 0.68
CA HIS A 256 11.10 -1.90 2.01
C HIS A 256 9.66 -1.58 2.48
N GLU A 257 9.27 -2.12 3.63
CA GLU A 257 7.96 -1.86 4.20
C GLU A 257 7.80 -0.40 4.63
N THR A 258 6.62 0.14 4.38
CA THR A 258 6.25 1.50 4.78
C THR A 258 4.87 1.51 5.42
N TYR A 259 4.66 2.40 6.40
CA TYR A 259 3.38 2.68 7.04
C TYR A 259 3.11 4.18 6.96
N ILE A 260 1.87 4.62 7.11
CA ILE A 260 1.46 6.01 6.91
C ILE A 260 2.25 7.02 7.78
N ASP A 261 2.72 6.59 8.95
CA ASP A 261 3.57 7.37 9.88
C ASP A 261 5.07 7.03 9.77
N ARG A 262 5.45 6.10 8.86
CA ARG A 262 6.82 5.65 8.60
C ARG A 262 7.01 5.33 7.12
N ASN A 263 6.91 6.34 6.28
CA ASN A 263 6.95 6.16 4.82
C ASN A 263 7.96 7.07 4.09
N GLN A 264 8.60 8.01 4.79
CA GLN A 264 9.52 8.95 4.15
C GLN A 264 10.80 8.29 3.62
N SER A 265 11.18 7.14 4.18
CA SER A 265 12.30 6.34 3.68
C SER A 265 12.01 5.62 2.35
N GLY A 266 10.74 5.45 1.98
CA GLY A 266 10.34 4.81 0.73
C GLY A 266 10.11 5.83 -0.38
N ARG A 267 10.72 5.62 -1.55
CA ARG A 267 10.41 6.39 -2.76
C ARG A 267 9.25 5.74 -3.51
N ILE A 268 8.42 6.55 -4.15
CA ILE A 268 7.44 6.06 -5.12
C ILE A 268 8.19 5.75 -6.41
N ASP A 269 8.21 4.51 -6.79
CA ASP A 269 8.83 4.05 -8.05
C ASP A 269 8.14 2.75 -8.49
N LEU A 270 8.53 2.21 -9.63
CA LEU A 270 8.19 0.87 -10.08
C LEU A 270 9.10 -0.14 -9.39
N TYR A 271 8.50 -1.13 -8.78
CA TYR A 271 9.21 -2.21 -8.10
C TYR A 271 8.77 -3.56 -8.63
N ASP A 272 9.74 -4.42 -8.92
CA ASP A 272 9.56 -5.85 -9.17
C ASP A 272 10.24 -6.62 -8.05
N THR A 273 9.50 -7.53 -7.42
CA THR A 273 9.96 -8.27 -6.24
C THR A 273 9.22 -9.61 -6.13
N THR A 274 9.42 -10.32 -5.04
CA THR A 274 8.67 -11.54 -4.72
C THR A 274 7.98 -11.40 -3.37
N VAL A 275 6.96 -12.22 -3.13
CA VAL A 275 6.28 -12.26 -1.83
C VAL A 275 7.25 -12.52 -0.69
N GLU A 276 8.24 -13.41 -0.91
CA GLU A 276 9.28 -13.69 0.09
C GLU A 276 10.13 -12.47 0.44
N ARG A 277 10.50 -11.66 -0.55
CA ARG A 277 11.28 -10.43 -0.31
C ARG A 277 10.46 -9.31 0.32
N MET A 278 9.15 -9.34 0.18
CA MET A 278 8.26 -8.37 0.83
C MET A 278 8.07 -8.66 2.31
N PHE A 279 8.17 -9.93 2.71
CA PHE A 279 7.97 -10.36 4.10
C PHE A 279 9.26 -10.13 4.91
N HIS A 280 9.13 -9.48 6.06
CA HIS A 280 10.23 -9.34 7.03
C HIS A 280 9.98 -10.26 8.21
N TYR A 281 10.97 -11.11 8.52
CA TYR A 281 10.93 -12.05 9.64
C TYR A 281 11.32 -11.33 10.95
N TYR A 282 10.38 -10.61 11.54
CA TYR A 282 10.55 -10.08 12.89
C TYR A 282 10.71 -11.21 13.91
N ALA A 283 11.50 -11.01 14.95
CA ALA A 283 11.74 -12.02 15.99
C ALA A 283 10.46 -12.56 16.60
N THR A 284 9.47 -11.70 16.84
CA THR A 284 8.09 -12.09 17.13
C THR A 284 7.26 -11.90 15.88
N PRO A 285 6.59 -12.95 15.36
CA PRO A 285 5.72 -12.85 14.21
C PRO A 285 4.64 -11.78 14.39
N GLN A 286 4.45 -10.94 13.39
CA GLN A 286 3.55 -9.80 13.43
C GLN A 286 3.22 -9.31 12.02
N SER A 287 2.36 -8.32 11.89
CA SER A 287 2.11 -7.67 10.59
C SER A 287 3.38 -7.06 10.02
N THR A 288 3.62 -7.29 8.74
CA THR A 288 4.83 -6.86 8.04
C THR A 288 4.57 -6.68 6.55
N GLY A 289 5.54 -6.13 5.82
CA GLY A 289 5.54 -6.08 4.36
C GLY A 289 4.57 -5.07 3.74
N ASN A 290 3.96 -4.19 4.52
CA ASN A 290 3.06 -3.17 3.99
C ASN A 290 3.77 -2.19 3.05
N ARG A 291 3.09 -1.75 2.01
CA ARG A 291 3.50 -0.68 1.08
C ARG A 291 2.43 0.41 1.06
N THR A 292 2.86 1.66 1.12
CA THR A 292 1.98 2.84 1.11
C THR A 292 2.03 3.58 -0.23
N ASP A 293 1.09 4.49 -0.44
CA ASP A 293 1.01 5.32 -1.65
C ASP A 293 1.02 4.48 -2.95
N VAL A 294 0.36 3.32 -2.92
CA VAL A 294 0.31 2.39 -4.05
C VAL A 294 -0.74 2.85 -5.06
N ARG A 295 -0.36 2.94 -6.33
CA ARG A 295 -1.26 3.26 -7.43
C ARG A 295 -1.87 2.01 -8.03
N TRP A 296 -1.05 0.98 -8.14
CA TRP A 296 -1.44 -0.35 -8.56
C TRP A 296 -0.44 -1.39 -8.03
N ALA A 297 -0.91 -2.62 -7.89
CA ALA A 297 -0.09 -3.79 -7.60
C ALA A 297 -0.51 -4.95 -8.51
N LYS A 298 0.43 -5.81 -8.87
CA LYS A 298 0.21 -7.01 -9.68
C LYS A 298 0.85 -8.20 -8.99
N LEU A 299 0.09 -9.28 -8.87
CA LEU A 299 0.54 -10.56 -8.33
C LEU A 299 0.34 -11.64 -9.38
N THR A 300 1.41 -12.31 -9.79
CA THR A 300 1.36 -13.33 -10.85
C THR A 300 2.18 -14.57 -10.49
N ASP A 301 1.89 -15.66 -11.19
CA ASP A 301 2.77 -16.80 -11.25
C ASP A 301 3.94 -16.56 -12.25
N GLN A 302 4.82 -17.55 -12.42
CA GLN A 302 5.96 -17.49 -13.33
C GLN A 302 5.56 -17.40 -14.81
N ALA A 303 4.32 -17.75 -15.15
CA ALA A 303 3.77 -17.62 -16.52
C ALA A 303 3.15 -16.24 -16.77
N GLY A 304 3.10 -15.38 -15.77
CA GLY A 304 2.50 -14.05 -15.84
C GLY A 304 0.98 -14.06 -15.61
N GLU A 305 0.37 -15.21 -15.30
CA GLU A 305 -1.05 -15.29 -14.95
C GLU A 305 -1.28 -14.85 -13.51
N GLY A 306 -2.35 -14.10 -13.26
CA GLY A 306 -2.67 -13.65 -11.90
C GLY A 306 -3.66 -12.50 -11.84
N VAL A 307 -3.42 -11.54 -10.95
CA VAL A 307 -4.32 -10.42 -10.70
C VAL A 307 -3.56 -9.10 -10.64
N PHE A 308 -3.99 -8.12 -11.44
CA PHE A 308 -3.62 -6.72 -11.28
C PHE A 308 -4.70 -6.02 -10.45
N MET A 309 -4.28 -5.20 -9.51
CA MET A 309 -5.12 -4.56 -8.49
C MET A 309 -4.89 -3.05 -8.51
N GLU A 310 -5.95 -2.29 -8.59
CA GLU A 310 -5.91 -0.82 -8.49
C GLU A 310 -7.07 -0.28 -7.64
N SER A 311 -6.97 0.99 -7.27
CA SER A 311 -8.03 1.74 -6.61
C SER A 311 -8.20 3.10 -7.30
N ASN A 312 -9.31 3.78 -7.03
CA ASN A 312 -9.56 5.14 -7.51
C ASN A 312 -8.75 6.22 -6.80
N ARG A 313 -7.99 5.84 -5.77
CA ARG A 313 -7.03 6.67 -5.01
C ARG A 313 -5.83 5.82 -4.59
N PRO A 314 -4.69 6.43 -4.23
CA PRO A 314 -3.59 5.66 -3.65
C PRO A 314 -4.06 4.86 -2.44
N PHE A 315 -3.57 3.63 -2.33
CA PHE A 315 -3.94 2.67 -1.30
C PHE A 315 -2.71 2.05 -0.64
N GLN A 316 -2.92 1.15 0.29
CA GLN A 316 -1.86 0.36 0.91
C GLN A 316 -2.08 -1.11 0.59
N PHE A 317 -1.02 -1.89 0.48
CA PHE A 317 -1.14 -3.33 0.31
C PHE A 317 -0.03 -4.08 1.02
N SER A 318 -0.32 -5.31 1.38
CA SER A 318 0.68 -6.32 1.76
C SER A 318 0.31 -7.67 1.19
N ILE A 319 1.32 -8.45 0.83
CA ILE A 319 1.17 -9.85 0.41
C ILE A 319 2.13 -10.65 1.27
N ILE A 320 1.61 -11.60 2.03
CA ILE A 320 2.36 -12.35 3.03
C ILE A 320 2.17 -13.87 2.84
N PRO A 321 3.24 -14.68 3.04
CA PRO A 321 3.19 -16.13 2.80
C PRO A 321 2.52 -16.92 3.93
N PHE A 322 1.79 -16.26 4.82
CA PHE A 322 1.14 -16.84 6.00
C PHE A 322 -0.27 -16.29 6.19
N SER A 323 -1.09 -16.96 6.97
CA SER A 323 -2.38 -16.43 7.38
C SER A 323 -2.22 -15.45 8.56
N ASP A 324 -3.10 -14.44 8.63
CA ASP A 324 -3.16 -13.52 9.79
C ASP A 324 -3.37 -14.26 11.10
N VAL A 325 -4.15 -15.36 11.06
CA VAL A 325 -4.41 -16.17 12.24
C VAL A 325 -3.13 -16.84 12.75
N LEU A 326 -2.27 -17.30 11.85
CA LEU A 326 -0.99 -17.90 12.23
C LEU A 326 -0.06 -16.84 12.80
N LEU A 327 0.10 -15.69 12.12
CA LEU A 327 0.94 -14.58 12.59
C LEU A 327 0.49 -14.04 13.97
N GLU A 328 -0.82 -13.99 14.23
CA GLU A 328 -1.37 -13.53 15.50
C GLU A 328 -1.13 -14.50 16.66
N LYS A 329 -0.99 -15.79 16.36
CA LYS A 329 -0.78 -16.86 17.35
C LYS A 329 0.67 -17.19 17.61
N ALA A 330 1.51 -17.10 16.59
CA ALA A 330 2.91 -17.48 16.67
C ALA A 330 3.70 -16.52 17.57
N HIS A 331 4.56 -17.08 18.41
CA HIS A 331 5.48 -16.35 19.28
C HIS A 331 6.92 -16.35 18.74
N HIS A 332 7.24 -17.31 17.86
CA HIS A 332 8.56 -17.47 17.27
C HIS A 332 8.48 -17.79 15.79
N ILE A 333 9.53 -17.43 15.04
CA ILE A 333 9.61 -17.64 13.58
C ILE A 333 9.46 -19.12 13.20
N ASN A 334 10.00 -20.03 13.99
CA ASN A 334 9.91 -21.48 13.73
C ASN A 334 8.51 -22.07 13.89
N GLU A 335 7.55 -21.29 14.39
CA GLU A 335 6.13 -21.67 14.47
C GLU A 335 5.35 -21.30 13.19
N LEU A 336 6.01 -20.58 12.26
CA LEU A 336 5.40 -20.15 10.99
C LEU A 336 5.47 -21.27 9.96
N GLU A 337 4.40 -22.03 9.83
CA GLU A 337 4.25 -23.07 8.81
C GLU A 337 3.43 -22.56 7.63
N ARG A 338 3.92 -22.81 6.41
CA ARG A 338 3.21 -22.47 5.18
C ARG A 338 2.12 -23.49 4.91
N ASP A 339 0.96 -23.01 4.46
CA ASP A 339 -0.19 -23.82 4.11
C ASP A 339 -0.49 -23.84 2.59
N GLY A 340 0.50 -23.47 1.76
CA GLY A 340 0.39 -23.41 0.29
C GLY A 340 -0.40 -22.22 -0.23
N MET A 341 -0.65 -21.22 0.62
CA MET A 341 -1.43 -20.04 0.24
C MET A 341 -0.78 -18.76 0.76
N MET A 342 -0.98 -17.67 0.03
CA MET A 342 -0.60 -16.31 0.44
C MET A 342 -1.82 -15.51 0.83
N THR A 343 -1.66 -14.60 1.78
CA THR A 343 -2.69 -13.65 2.19
C THR A 343 -2.40 -12.28 1.58
N ILE A 344 -3.40 -11.73 0.88
CA ILE A 344 -3.35 -10.44 0.22
C ILE A 344 -4.26 -9.48 1.01
N HIS A 345 -3.73 -8.30 1.33
CA HIS A 345 -4.48 -7.19 1.88
C HIS A 345 -4.46 -6.02 0.92
N LEU A 346 -5.63 -5.46 0.65
CA LEU A 346 -5.82 -4.22 -0.09
C LEU A 346 -6.53 -3.23 0.85
N ASP A 347 -5.78 -2.26 1.35
CA ASP A 347 -6.26 -1.35 2.38
C ASP A 347 -6.50 0.05 1.82
N ALA A 348 -7.74 0.51 1.91
CA ALA A 348 -8.07 1.92 1.66
C ALA A 348 -7.51 2.82 2.76
N GLU A 349 -7.47 2.29 3.99
CA GLU A 349 -6.87 2.93 5.16
C GLU A 349 -6.16 1.87 6.00
N GLN A 350 -4.99 2.18 6.54
CA GLN A 350 -4.33 1.39 7.58
C GLN A 350 -3.69 2.34 8.60
N ALA A 351 -3.82 2.01 9.87
CA ALA A 351 -3.24 2.78 10.96
C ALA A 351 -1.70 2.75 10.90
N GLY A 352 -1.09 3.82 11.33
CA GLY A 352 0.35 3.87 11.60
C GLY A 352 0.79 2.81 12.59
N VAL A 353 2.10 2.67 12.78
CA VAL A 353 2.68 1.71 13.74
C VAL A 353 3.13 2.36 15.05
N GLY A 354 3.27 3.69 15.08
CA GLY A 354 3.68 4.41 16.29
C GLY A 354 5.02 3.95 16.86
N THR A 355 5.25 4.26 18.13
CA THR A 355 6.47 3.90 18.89
C THR A 355 6.16 3.45 20.32
N ALA A 356 4.96 2.89 20.57
CA ALA A 356 4.40 2.69 21.90
C ALA A 356 5.18 1.70 22.79
N THR A 357 6.13 0.94 22.26
CA THR A 357 7.05 0.11 23.06
C THR A 357 7.99 0.95 23.94
N CYS A 358 8.39 2.15 23.49
CA CYS A 358 9.29 3.05 24.22
C CYS A 358 8.96 4.55 24.04
N GLY A 359 7.88 4.87 23.32
CA GLY A 359 7.47 6.24 23.03
C GLY A 359 5.95 6.39 22.92
N PRO A 360 5.44 7.41 22.24
CA PRO A 360 4.01 7.62 22.05
C PRO A 360 3.40 6.55 21.13
N GLY A 361 2.09 6.29 21.34
CA GLY A 361 1.28 5.51 20.39
C GLY A 361 1.10 6.23 19.06
N VAL A 362 0.30 5.63 18.18
CA VAL A 362 -0.04 6.22 16.89
C VAL A 362 -0.71 7.57 17.06
N LEU A 363 -0.19 8.59 16.38
CA LEU A 363 -0.76 9.94 16.44
C LEU A 363 -2.17 9.98 15.80
N PRO A 364 -3.07 10.87 16.26
CA PRO A 364 -4.46 10.90 15.79
C PRO A 364 -4.65 10.95 14.28
N GLN A 365 -3.81 11.67 13.56
CA GLN A 365 -3.87 11.81 12.10
C GLN A 365 -3.51 10.51 11.34
N TYR A 366 -2.89 9.53 11.99
CA TYR A 366 -2.51 8.24 11.43
C TYR A 366 -3.39 7.08 11.92
N LEU A 367 -4.47 7.37 12.65
CA LEU A 367 -5.46 6.38 13.03
C LEU A 367 -6.48 6.20 11.91
N VAL A 368 -7.01 4.98 11.75
CA VAL A 368 -8.16 4.73 10.87
C VAL A 368 -9.41 5.33 11.50
N PRO A 369 -10.11 6.28 10.83
CA PRO A 369 -11.29 6.91 11.38
C PRO A 369 -12.44 5.92 11.56
N VAL A 370 -12.99 5.82 12.78
CA VAL A 370 -14.14 4.95 13.10
C VAL A 370 -15.45 5.68 12.74
N LYS A 371 -15.76 5.71 11.45
CA LYS A 371 -16.96 6.32 10.86
C LYS A 371 -17.39 5.58 9.61
N LYS A 372 -18.56 5.90 9.07
CA LYS A 372 -18.96 5.40 7.74
C LYS A 372 -17.96 5.84 6.69
N GLN A 373 -17.44 4.88 5.91
CA GLN A 373 -16.47 5.11 4.84
C GLN A 373 -16.78 4.23 3.65
N SER A 374 -16.42 4.71 2.45
CA SER A 374 -16.51 3.94 1.21
C SER A 374 -15.16 3.92 0.51
N PHE A 375 -14.87 2.80 -0.15
CA PHE A 375 -13.67 2.60 -0.95
C PHE A 375 -13.97 1.65 -2.11
N GLU A 376 -13.06 1.60 -3.07
CA GLU A 376 -13.24 0.80 -4.27
C GLU A 376 -11.92 0.20 -4.71
N PHE A 377 -11.91 -1.10 -4.98
CA PHE A 377 -10.80 -1.79 -5.64
C PHE A 377 -11.30 -2.41 -6.94
N THR A 378 -10.40 -2.46 -7.92
CA THR A 378 -10.63 -3.14 -9.18
C THR A 378 -9.61 -4.24 -9.35
N LEU A 379 -10.10 -5.46 -9.60
CA LEU A 379 -9.31 -6.65 -9.82
C LEU A 379 -9.37 -7.00 -11.31
N TYR A 380 -8.21 -7.03 -11.96
CA TYR A 380 -8.07 -7.45 -13.36
C TYR A 380 -7.34 -8.79 -13.39
N PRO A 381 -8.01 -9.90 -13.73
CA PRO A 381 -7.29 -11.11 -14.10
C PRO A 381 -6.38 -10.84 -15.30
N VAL A 382 -5.12 -11.24 -15.19
CA VAL A 382 -4.05 -10.98 -16.18
C VAL A 382 -3.37 -12.27 -16.60
N LYS A 383 -2.76 -12.20 -17.81
CA LYS A 383 -1.93 -13.26 -18.38
C LYS A 383 -0.75 -12.64 -19.10
#